data_57727dae817934cf6a251e73cb346be4
#
_entry.id   57727dae817934cf6a251e73cb346be4
#
_cell.length_a   1.000
_cell.length_b   1.000
_cell.length_c   1.000
_cell.angle_alpha   90.00
_cell.angle_beta   90.00
_cell.angle_gamma   90.00
#
_symmetry.space_group_name_H-M   'P 1'
#
loop_
_entity.id
_entity.type
_entity.pdbx_description
1 polymer ?
#
loop_
_entity_poly.entity_id
_entity_poly.type
_entity_poly.pdbx_seq_one_letter_code
_entity_poly.pdbx_strand_id
1 'polypeptide(L)'
;MKLSVVIPCYNEKNTVAKILDAVRAAPVEEIEIVVVDDFSTDGTRELLEGELREKIDVLELHEYNQGKGAALRTGFAACTGDVCIVQDADLEYDPREYPELMTPILDGRAEVVYGSRFVGHKPHRVLFF
;
A
#
# COMPACT_ATOMS: atom_id res chain seq x y z
N MET A 1 -8.38 -14.74 -3.10
CA MET A 1 -8.66 -13.29 -3.13
C MET A 1 -7.36 -12.52 -3.07
N LYS A 2 -7.18 -11.57 -3.96
CA LYS A 2 -5.95 -10.79 -4.05
C LYS A 2 -5.98 -9.57 -3.15
N LEU A 3 -4.92 -9.38 -2.37
CA LEU A 3 -4.75 -8.23 -1.49
C LEU A 3 -3.77 -7.24 -2.10
N SER A 4 -4.19 -5.99 -2.27
CA SER A 4 -3.29 -4.91 -2.62
C SER A 4 -2.91 -4.15 -1.35
N VAL A 5 -1.61 -3.96 -1.14
CA VAL A 5 -1.09 -3.22 0.01
C VAL A 5 -0.53 -1.91 -0.50
N VAL A 6 -1.15 -0.80 -0.11
CA VAL A 6 -0.71 0.54 -0.48
C VAL A 6 0.20 1.07 0.61
N ILE A 7 1.42 1.41 0.24
CA ILE A 7 2.43 1.92 1.15
C ILE A 7 2.81 3.34 0.74
N PRO A 8 2.20 4.36 1.36
CA PRO A 8 2.62 5.74 1.11
C PRO A 8 3.95 6.00 1.80
N CYS A 9 4.90 6.55 1.08
CA CYS A 9 6.25 6.84 1.59
C CYS A 9 6.58 8.30 1.46
N TYR A 10 7.07 8.87 2.54
CA TYR A 10 7.71 10.19 2.52
C TYR A 10 8.83 10.22 3.54
N ASN A 11 10.07 10.21 3.06
CA ASN A 11 11.26 10.22 3.92
C ASN A 11 11.27 9.08 4.94
N GLU A 12 11.14 7.83 4.42
CA GLU A 12 11.12 6.61 5.22
C GLU A 12 12.33 5.70 4.90
N LYS A 13 13.46 6.31 4.60
CA LYS A 13 14.68 5.60 4.20
C LYS A 13 15.10 4.50 5.16
N ASN A 14 14.92 4.73 6.47
CA ASN A 14 15.39 3.78 7.48
C ASN A 14 14.44 2.59 7.74
N THR A 15 13.20 2.67 7.26
CA THR A 15 12.18 1.66 7.58
C THR A 15 11.58 0.99 6.36
N VAL A 16 11.65 1.61 5.17
CA VAL A 16 10.93 1.11 3.99
C VAL A 16 11.35 -0.30 3.58
N ALA A 17 12.63 -0.63 3.66
CA ALA A 17 13.11 -1.97 3.30
C ALA A 17 12.50 -3.03 4.22
N LYS A 18 12.42 -2.73 5.51
CA LYS A 18 11.87 -3.65 6.51
C LYS A 18 10.38 -3.86 6.30
N ILE A 19 9.63 -2.79 5.99
CA ILE A 19 8.20 -2.93 5.78
C ILE A 19 7.90 -3.71 4.50
N LEU A 20 8.68 -3.54 3.45
CA LEU A 20 8.53 -4.32 2.23
C LEU A 20 8.72 -5.81 2.49
N ASP A 21 9.76 -6.16 3.24
CA ASP A 21 10.02 -7.56 3.59
C ASP A 21 8.90 -8.13 4.47
N ALA A 22 8.42 -7.35 5.43
CA ALA A 22 7.34 -7.78 6.32
C ALA A 22 6.02 -8.00 5.56
N VAL A 23 5.70 -7.10 4.64
CA VAL A 23 4.50 -7.24 3.81
C VAL A 23 4.59 -8.46 2.90
N ARG A 24 5.76 -8.69 2.30
CA ARG A 24 5.98 -9.84 1.42
C ARG A 24 5.86 -11.16 2.17
N ALA A 25 6.21 -11.16 3.45
CA ALA A 25 6.13 -12.34 4.32
C ALA A 25 4.75 -12.52 4.96
N ALA A 26 3.80 -11.63 4.73
CA ALA A 26 2.46 -11.73 5.33
C ALA A 26 1.76 -13.03 4.89
N PRO A 27 0.99 -13.66 5.79
CA PRO A 27 0.34 -14.94 5.49
C PRO A 27 -0.94 -14.76 4.65
N VAL A 28 -0.76 -14.26 3.43
CA VAL A 28 -1.84 -14.04 2.46
C VAL A 28 -1.39 -14.65 1.14
N GLU A 29 -2.27 -15.38 0.47
CA GLU A 29 -1.95 -16.11 -0.76
C GLU A 29 -1.42 -15.25 -1.88
N GLU A 30 -2.09 -14.15 -2.15
CA GLU A 30 -1.75 -13.29 -3.28
C GLU A 30 -1.69 -11.83 -2.83
N ILE A 31 -0.51 -11.26 -2.92
CA ILE A 31 -0.24 -9.88 -2.49
C ILE A 31 0.31 -9.06 -3.65
N GLU A 32 -0.25 -7.86 -3.83
CA GLU A 32 0.28 -6.85 -4.70
C GLU A 32 0.77 -5.68 -3.85
N ILE A 33 2.03 -5.32 -3.97
CA ILE A 33 2.60 -4.20 -3.23
C ILE A 33 2.62 -2.96 -4.14
N VAL A 34 1.91 -1.93 -3.71
CA VAL A 34 1.83 -0.64 -4.41
C VAL A 34 2.48 0.41 -3.51
N VAL A 35 3.62 0.92 -3.94
CA VAL A 35 4.34 1.96 -3.20
C VAL A 35 4.16 3.30 -3.90
N VAL A 36 3.80 4.32 -3.15
CA VAL A 36 3.70 5.69 -3.66
C VAL A 36 4.71 6.55 -2.91
N ASP A 37 5.70 7.06 -3.63
CA ASP A 37 6.68 7.99 -3.06
C ASP A 37 6.20 9.43 -3.27
N ASP A 38 5.95 10.13 -2.17
CA ASP A 38 5.43 11.48 -2.18
C ASP A 38 6.54 12.53 -2.21
N PHE A 39 7.48 12.33 -3.12
CA PHE A 39 8.62 13.21 -3.36
C PHE A 39 9.60 13.24 -2.18
N SER A 40 10.07 12.06 -1.76
CA SER A 40 11.08 11.93 -0.70
C SER A 40 12.40 12.61 -1.10
N THR A 41 13.05 13.16 -0.11
CA THR A 41 14.32 13.91 -0.28
C THR A 41 15.49 13.34 0.51
N ASP A 42 15.26 12.24 1.25
CA ASP A 42 16.25 11.65 2.16
C ASP A 42 17.00 10.43 1.59
N GLY A 43 16.73 10.05 0.33
CA GLY A 43 17.27 8.84 -0.28
C GLY A 43 16.27 7.70 -0.41
N THR A 44 15.06 7.81 0.15
CA THR A 44 14.02 6.81 0.01
C THR A 44 13.72 6.50 -1.46
N ARG A 45 13.57 7.55 -2.26
CA ARG A 45 13.21 7.43 -3.68
C ARG A 45 14.23 6.60 -4.46
N GLU A 46 15.51 6.86 -4.21
CA GLU A 46 16.60 6.14 -4.86
C GLU A 46 16.63 4.67 -4.46
N LEU A 47 16.31 4.36 -3.20
CA LEU A 47 16.18 2.97 -2.75
C LEU A 47 15.03 2.26 -3.46
N LEU A 48 13.88 2.93 -3.59
CA LEU A 48 12.69 2.36 -4.23
C LEU A 48 12.91 2.10 -5.71
N GLU A 49 13.60 3.00 -6.42
CA GLU A 49 13.90 2.85 -7.84
C GLU A 49 15.02 1.85 -8.10
N GLY A 50 15.89 1.66 -7.12
CA GLY A 50 17.11 0.84 -7.23
C GLY A 50 16.96 -0.53 -6.59
N GLU A 51 17.63 -0.72 -5.45
CA GLU A 51 17.75 -2.04 -4.84
C GLU A 51 16.44 -2.64 -4.31
N LEU A 52 15.43 -1.82 -4.02
CA LEU A 52 14.14 -2.31 -3.53
C LEU A 52 13.12 -2.52 -4.65
N ARG A 53 13.42 -2.11 -5.88
CA ARG A 53 12.43 -2.13 -6.97
C ARG A 53 11.84 -3.52 -7.23
N GLU A 54 12.63 -4.57 -7.11
CA GLU A 54 12.19 -5.94 -7.33
C GLU A 54 11.15 -6.41 -6.32
N LYS A 55 11.10 -5.79 -5.15
CA LYS A 55 10.16 -6.14 -4.08
C LYS A 55 8.81 -5.44 -4.23
N ILE A 56 8.66 -4.59 -5.24
CA ILE A 56 7.50 -3.73 -5.45
C ILE A 56 6.83 -4.13 -6.75
N ASP A 57 5.51 -4.31 -6.72
CA ASP A 57 4.74 -4.62 -7.94
C ASP A 57 4.43 -3.36 -8.74
N VAL A 58 4.02 -2.30 -8.06
CA VAL A 58 3.72 -1.01 -8.68
C VAL A 58 4.39 0.09 -7.89
N LEU A 59 5.21 0.90 -8.57
CA LEU A 59 5.87 2.05 -7.96
C LEU A 59 5.38 3.33 -8.64
N GLU A 60 4.76 4.20 -7.86
CA GLU A 60 4.31 5.51 -8.33
C GLU A 60 5.15 6.60 -7.65
N LEU A 61 5.64 7.53 -8.46
CA LEU A 61 6.52 8.61 -7.98
C LEU A 61 5.86 9.96 -8.24
N HIS A 62 5.55 10.69 -7.19
CA HIS A 62 5.02 12.04 -7.32
C HIS A 62 6.13 13.01 -7.72
N GLU A 63 5.82 13.97 -8.57
CA GLU A 63 6.78 14.98 -9.04
C GLU A 63 7.00 16.10 -8.02
N TYR A 64 6.12 16.20 -7.03
CA TYR A 64 6.22 17.15 -5.91
C TYR A 64 5.44 16.59 -4.74
N ASN A 65 5.70 17.09 -3.54
CA ASN A 65 4.99 16.65 -2.34
C ASN A 65 3.53 17.10 -2.39
N GLN A 66 2.62 16.14 -2.37
CA GLN A 66 1.17 16.39 -2.47
C GLN A 66 0.41 16.04 -1.20
N GLY A 67 1.07 15.40 -0.24
CA GLY A 67 0.47 14.98 1.02
C GLY A 67 -0.03 13.55 1.00
N LYS A 68 -0.29 13.02 2.21
CA LYS A 68 -0.70 11.62 2.39
C LYS A 68 -2.00 11.28 1.67
N GLY A 69 -3.00 12.17 1.72
CA GLY A 69 -4.28 11.94 1.03
C GLY A 69 -4.11 11.73 -0.47
N ALA A 70 -3.28 12.55 -1.11
CA ALA A 70 -2.98 12.40 -2.53
C ALA A 70 -2.22 11.11 -2.82
N ALA A 71 -1.27 10.74 -1.94
CA ALA A 71 -0.52 9.49 -2.08
C ALA A 71 -1.45 8.29 -1.99
N LEU A 72 -2.41 8.29 -1.07
CA LEU A 72 -3.41 7.23 -0.95
C LEU A 72 -4.29 7.13 -2.19
N ARG A 73 -4.73 8.27 -2.74
CA ARG A 73 -5.53 8.28 -3.97
C ARG A 73 -4.75 7.67 -5.14
N THR A 74 -3.49 8.05 -5.28
CA THR A 74 -2.62 7.50 -6.32
C THR A 74 -2.47 5.99 -6.14
N GLY A 75 -2.22 5.55 -4.91
CA GLY A 75 -2.07 4.13 -4.60
C GLY A 75 -3.33 3.32 -4.88
N PHE A 76 -4.48 3.80 -4.43
CA PHE A 76 -5.75 3.10 -4.66
C PHE A 76 -6.09 3.00 -6.15
N ALA A 77 -5.79 4.04 -6.90
CA ALA A 77 -6.00 4.03 -8.35
C ALA A 77 -5.15 2.95 -9.04
N ALA A 78 -4.00 2.62 -8.49
CA ALA A 78 -3.09 1.63 -9.06
C ALA A 78 -3.38 0.20 -8.60
N CYS A 79 -4.23 0.02 -7.58
CA CYS A 79 -4.55 -1.31 -7.04
C CYS A 79 -5.37 -2.15 -8.01
N THR A 80 -5.04 -3.43 -8.10
CA THR A 80 -5.81 -4.40 -8.89
C THR A 80 -6.42 -5.52 -8.04
N GLY A 81 -6.14 -5.53 -6.75
CA GLY A 81 -6.66 -6.56 -5.85
C GLY A 81 -8.13 -6.37 -5.49
N ASP A 82 -8.68 -7.40 -4.89
CA ASP A 82 -10.08 -7.40 -4.43
C ASP A 82 -10.25 -6.58 -3.16
N VAL A 83 -9.20 -6.51 -2.35
CA VAL A 83 -9.15 -5.77 -1.09
C VAL A 83 -7.90 -4.91 -1.09
N CYS A 84 -8.01 -3.68 -0.61
CA CYS A 84 -6.87 -2.79 -0.43
C CYS A 84 -6.65 -2.52 1.05
N ILE A 85 -5.40 -2.63 1.49
CA ILE A 85 -4.99 -2.26 2.84
C ILE A 85 -3.96 -1.14 2.73
N VAL A 86 -4.07 -0.14 3.59
CA VAL A 86 -3.05 0.90 3.74
C VAL A 86 -2.08 0.47 4.83
N GLN A 87 -0.81 0.42 4.48
CA GLN A 87 0.28 0.09 5.41
C GLN A 87 1.24 1.26 5.46
N ASP A 88 1.30 1.94 6.60
CA ASP A 88 2.28 3.00 6.79
C ASP A 88 3.70 2.43 6.82
N ALA A 89 4.67 3.19 6.32
CA ALA A 89 6.04 2.72 6.19
C ALA A 89 6.87 2.86 7.48
N ASP A 90 6.24 3.17 8.59
CA ASP A 90 6.89 3.43 9.88
C ASP A 90 6.99 2.19 10.80
N LEU A 91 6.56 1.02 10.34
CA LEU A 91 6.58 -0.24 11.10
C LEU A 91 5.65 -0.26 12.32
N GLU A 92 4.71 0.67 12.42
CA GLU A 92 3.79 0.73 13.54
C GLU A 92 2.82 -0.47 13.57
N TYR A 93 2.46 -0.99 12.40
CA TYR A 93 1.52 -2.10 12.26
C TYR A 93 2.20 -3.34 11.68
N ASP A 94 1.72 -4.51 12.11
CA ASP A 94 2.32 -5.79 11.75
C ASP A 94 1.54 -6.47 10.60
N PRO A 95 2.16 -6.67 9.43
CA PRO A 95 1.49 -7.35 8.31
C PRO A 95 1.01 -8.77 8.62
N ARG A 96 1.54 -9.42 9.66
CA ARG A 96 1.05 -10.75 10.06
C ARG A 96 -0.40 -10.72 10.53
N GLU A 97 -0.93 -9.54 10.84
CA GLU A 97 -2.32 -9.36 11.28
C GLU A 97 -3.31 -9.21 10.11
N TYR A 98 -2.83 -9.15 8.87
CA TYR A 98 -3.71 -8.97 7.71
C TYR A 98 -4.87 -9.98 7.64
N PRO A 99 -4.65 -11.29 7.87
CA PRO A 99 -5.77 -12.23 7.79
C PRO A 99 -6.91 -11.90 8.76
N GLU A 100 -6.58 -11.44 9.97
CA GLU A 100 -7.59 -11.06 10.96
C GLU A 100 -8.39 -9.82 10.53
N LEU A 101 -7.69 -8.86 9.90
CA LEU A 101 -8.34 -7.64 9.39
C LEU A 101 -9.24 -7.94 8.21
N MET A 102 -8.87 -8.91 7.38
CA MET A 102 -9.63 -9.28 6.19
C MET A 102 -10.87 -10.11 6.52
N THR A 103 -10.88 -10.83 7.63
CA THR A 103 -11.96 -11.74 8.00
C THR A 103 -13.35 -11.11 7.95
N PRO A 104 -13.61 -9.94 8.54
CA PRO A 104 -14.94 -9.33 8.46
C PRO A 104 -15.39 -9.03 7.01
N ILE A 105 -14.46 -8.66 6.14
CA ILE A 105 -14.77 -8.40 4.74
C ILE A 105 -15.05 -9.69 3.99
N LEU A 106 -14.21 -10.71 4.18
CA LEU A 106 -14.37 -12.01 3.53
C LEU A 106 -15.70 -12.68 3.94
N ASP A 107 -16.10 -12.49 5.19
CA ASP A 107 -17.34 -13.03 5.72
C ASP A 107 -18.58 -12.18 5.40
N GLY A 108 -18.39 -11.05 4.75
CA GLY A 108 -19.49 -10.14 4.42
C GLY A 108 -20.01 -9.32 5.61
N ARG A 109 -19.30 -9.33 6.75
CA ARG A 109 -19.73 -8.62 7.96
C ARG A 109 -19.36 -7.14 7.97
N ALA A 110 -18.33 -6.77 7.22
CA ALA A 110 -17.87 -5.39 7.13
C ALA A 110 -17.43 -5.09 5.71
N GLU A 111 -17.69 -3.88 5.25
CA GLU A 111 -17.34 -3.47 3.91
C GLU A 111 -17.10 -1.97 3.87
N VAL A 112 -15.99 -1.56 3.27
CA VAL A 112 -15.69 -0.16 2.99
C VAL A 112 -15.35 -0.05 1.51
N VAL A 113 -16.13 0.72 0.76
CA VAL A 113 -15.99 0.83 -0.68
C VAL A 113 -15.75 2.28 -1.08
N TYR A 114 -14.69 2.54 -1.80
CA TYR A 114 -14.26 3.87 -2.21
C TYR A 114 -14.25 4.09 -3.73
N GLY A 115 -15.12 3.41 -4.46
CA GLY A 115 -15.10 3.45 -5.92
C GLY A 115 -15.19 4.84 -6.52
N SER A 116 -16.18 5.63 -6.11
CA SER A 116 -16.44 6.94 -6.71
C SER A 116 -15.45 8.03 -6.30
N ARG A 117 -14.69 7.82 -5.23
CA ARG A 117 -13.71 8.81 -4.74
C ARG A 117 -12.40 8.76 -5.49
N PHE A 118 -12.15 7.69 -6.19
CA PHE A 118 -10.90 7.42 -6.91
C PHE A 118 -11.24 7.25 -8.39
N VAL A 119 -11.37 8.37 -9.07
CA VAL A 119 -11.94 8.52 -10.40
C VAL A 119 -11.43 7.50 -11.42
N GLY A 120 -12.36 6.90 -12.16
CA GLY A 120 -12.05 6.03 -13.30
C GLY A 120 -11.73 4.58 -12.93
N HIS A 121 -11.91 4.19 -11.67
CA HIS A 121 -11.53 2.87 -11.19
C HIS A 121 -12.68 2.12 -10.57
N LYS A 122 -12.55 0.78 -10.55
CA LYS A 122 -13.51 -0.07 -9.88
C LYS A 122 -13.55 0.24 -8.38
N PRO A 123 -14.71 0.08 -7.73
CA PRO A 123 -14.77 0.13 -6.28
C PRO A 123 -13.85 -0.92 -5.67
N HIS A 124 -13.11 -0.53 -4.66
CA HIS A 124 -12.30 -1.44 -3.86
C HIS A 124 -12.81 -1.48 -2.44
N ARG A 125 -12.67 -2.63 -1.80
CA ARG A 125 -12.84 -2.72 -0.36
C ARG A 125 -11.54 -2.26 0.26
N VAL A 126 -11.60 -1.23 1.09
CA VAL A 126 -10.41 -0.59 1.64
C VAL A 126 -10.40 -0.70 3.15
N LEU A 127 -9.27 -1.15 3.68
CA LEU A 127 -9.01 -1.16 5.11
C LEU A 127 -7.89 -0.17 5.42
N PHE A 128 -8.09 0.63 6.44
CA PHE A 128 -7.06 1.51 6.97
C PHE A 128 -6.43 0.86 8.18
N PHE A 129 -5.12 0.73 8.13
CA PHE A 129 -4.35 0.01 9.14
C PHE A 129 -3.50 0.97 9.96
#